data_79c56c1aa19a5e3725e742b1f741cd38
#
_entry.id   79c56c1aa19a5e3725e742b1f741cd38
#
_cell.length_a   1.000
_cell.length_b   1.000
_cell.length_c   1.000
_cell.angle_alpha   90.00
_cell.angle_beta   90.00
_cell.angle_gamma   90.00
#
_symmetry.space_group_name_H-M   'P 1'
#
loop_
_entity.id
_entity.type
_entity.pdbx_description
1 polymer ?
#
loop_
_entity_poly.entity_id
_entity_poly.type
_entity_poly.pdbx_seq_one_letter_code
_entity_poly.pdbx_strand_id
1 'polypeptide(L)'
;SDPDTEAMAPFEHAKKDRDLRKLLDRKDIDAVVIATPNHWHCLAAIWAMQAGKHVYVEKPVSHHIWEGRQMVNAARKYKRICQAGTQHRSCPAPAAAARDIADGRYGKVQWVHCTKLGSRSSIGRVNGPQKPPASVDYDLWAGPAPMMPIKRQSFHYDWHWQFDWGD
;
A
#
# COMPACT_ATOMS: atom_id res chain seq x y z
N SER A 1 -3.37 -6.10 -11.32
CA SER A 1 -4.82 -5.87 -11.42
C SER A 1 -5.17 -4.54 -10.80
N ASP A 2 -6.22 -3.92 -11.30
CA ASP A 2 -6.71 -2.63 -10.82
C ASP A 2 -8.22 -2.55 -11.06
N PRO A 3 -9.04 -2.13 -10.09
CA PRO A 3 -10.47 -1.94 -10.31
C PRO A 3 -10.81 -0.80 -11.28
N ASP A 4 -9.84 0.05 -11.63
CA ASP A 4 -9.98 1.07 -12.66
C ASP A 4 -9.39 0.61 -13.99
N THR A 5 -10.24 0.52 -15.01
CA THR A 5 -9.81 0.10 -16.36
C THR A 5 -8.97 1.16 -17.08
N GLU A 6 -9.18 2.45 -16.78
CA GLU A 6 -8.36 3.53 -17.36
C GLU A 6 -6.96 3.55 -16.77
N ALA A 7 -6.81 3.27 -15.47
CA ALA A 7 -5.50 3.16 -14.83
C ALA A 7 -4.65 2.03 -15.43
N MET A 8 -5.29 0.98 -15.95
CA MET A 8 -4.60 -0.13 -16.62
C MET A 8 -4.31 0.13 -18.11
N ALA A 9 -4.90 1.15 -18.73
CA ALA A 9 -4.79 1.39 -20.17
C ALA A 9 -3.32 1.51 -20.65
N PRO A 10 -2.40 2.22 -19.97
CA PRO A 10 -1.02 2.38 -20.42
C PRO A 10 -0.21 1.08 -20.48
N PHE A 11 -0.66 0.00 -19.87
CA PHE A 11 0.08 -1.26 -19.77
C PHE A 11 -0.39 -2.25 -20.86
N GLU A 12 -0.20 -1.91 -22.14
CA GLU A 12 -0.74 -2.68 -23.26
C GLU A 12 -0.22 -4.11 -23.34
N HIS A 13 1.02 -4.35 -22.95
CA HIS A 13 1.66 -5.67 -22.98
C HIS A 13 1.35 -6.56 -21.76
N ALA A 14 0.70 -6.01 -20.73
CA ALA A 14 0.37 -6.76 -19.52
C ALA A 14 -1.01 -7.40 -19.62
N LYS A 15 -1.15 -8.60 -19.07
CA LYS A 15 -2.47 -9.20 -18.84
C LYS A 15 -3.19 -8.39 -17.77
N LYS A 16 -4.39 -7.92 -18.08
CA LYS A 16 -5.17 -7.02 -17.24
C LYS A 16 -6.34 -7.76 -16.59
N ASP A 17 -6.49 -7.60 -15.29
CA ASP A 17 -7.64 -8.07 -14.52
C ASP A 17 -8.13 -6.95 -13.61
N ARG A 18 -9.43 -6.80 -13.44
CA ARG A 18 -10.01 -5.84 -12.51
C ARG A 18 -9.98 -6.34 -11.07
N ASP A 19 -10.08 -7.64 -10.89
CA ASP A 19 -10.16 -8.30 -9.59
C ASP A 19 -8.84 -9.03 -9.28
N LEU A 20 -8.19 -8.63 -8.19
CA LEU A 20 -6.92 -9.23 -7.76
C LEU A 20 -7.03 -10.74 -7.49
N ARG A 21 -8.21 -11.25 -7.11
CA ARG A 21 -8.42 -12.68 -6.84
C ARG A 21 -8.12 -13.54 -8.07
N LYS A 22 -8.51 -13.08 -9.27
CA LYS A 22 -8.18 -13.75 -10.54
C LYS A 22 -6.68 -13.81 -10.80
N LEU A 23 -5.96 -12.75 -10.44
CA LEU A 23 -4.49 -12.73 -10.52
C LEU A 23 -3.89 -13.76 -9.55
N LEU A 24 -4.41 -13.87 -8.35
CA LEU A 24 -3.90 -14.78 -7.33
C LEU A 24 -4.12 -16.26 -7.69
N ASP A 25 -5.15 -16.59 -8.45
CA ASP A 25 -5.43 -17.97 -8.92
C ASP A 25 -4.41 -18.46 -9.96
N ARG A 26 -3.67 -17.58 -10.60
CA ARG A 26 -2.70 -17.90 -11.63
C ARG A 26 -1.51 -18.67 -11.06
N LYS A 27 -1.10 -19.74 -11.74
CA LYS A 27 0.03 -20.60 -11.33
C LYS A 27 1.38 -20.14 -11.89
N ASP A 28 1.35 -19.27 -12.90
CA ASP A 28 2.53 -18.69 -13.54
C ASP A 28 3.05 -17.41 -12.83
N ILE A 29 2.50 -17.08 -11.67
CA ILE A 29 2.93 -15.94 -10.85
C ILE A 29 3.51 -16.47 -9.53
N ASP A 30 4.75 -16.13 -9.24
CA ASP A 30 5.45 -16.51 -8.01
C ASP A 30 5.43 -15.40 -6.94
N ALA A 31 5.37 -14.15 -7.37
CA ALA A 31 5.39 -12.98 -6.48
C ALA A 31 4.46 -11.88 -6.99
N VAL A 32 3.96 -11.07 -6.06
CA VAL A 32 3.11 -9.91 -6.37
C VAL A 32 3.64 -8.65 -5.71
N VAL A 33 3.48 -7.52 -6.40
CA VAL A 33 3.69 -6.18 -5.87
C VAL A 33 2.33 -5.56 -5.59
N ILE A 34 2.14 -5.05 -4.37
CA ILE A 34 0.91 -4.42 -3.91
C ILE A 34 1.19 -2.93 -3.70
N ALA A 35 0.57 -2.09 -4.51
CA ALA A 35 0.65 -0.63 -4.46
C ALA A 35 -0.75 0.00 -4.56
N THR A 36 -1.71 -0.65 -3.97
CA THR A 36 -3.11 -0.24 -3.84
C THR A 36 -3.26 0.90 -2.82
N PRO A 37 -4.44 1.48 -2.62
CA PRO A 37 -4.73 2.26 -1.42
C PRO A 37 -4.49 1.47 -0.13
N ASN A 38 -4.19 2.18 0.97
CA ASN A 38 -3.68 1.59 2.21
C ASN A 38 -4.57 0.50 2.81
N HIS A 39 -5.88 0.70 2.76
CA HIS A 39 -6.86 -0.25 3.32
C HIS A 39 -6.83 -1.65 2.65
N TRP A 40 -6.30 -1.74 1.43
CA TRP A 40 -6.14 -3.01 0.72
C TRP A 40 -4.86 -3.77 1.06
N HIS A 41 -3.81 -3.08 1.55
CA HIS A 41 -2.46 -3.64 1.68
C HIS A 41 -2.44 -4.96 2.46
N CYS A 42 -3.05 -4.97 3.64
CA CYS A 42 -3.03 -6.15 4.49
C CYS A 42 -3.78 -7.32 3.87
N LEU A 43 -5.03 -7.12 3.47
CA LEU A 43 -5.88 -8.19 2.97
C LEU A 43 -5.31 -8.80 1.68
N ALA A 44 -4.88 -7.95 0.75
CA ALA A 44 -4.25 -8.39 -0.50
C ALA A 44 -2.97 -9.20 -0.24
N ALA A 45 -2.12 -8.75 0.70
CA ALA A 45 -0.90 -9.46 1.06
C ALA A 45 -1.19 -10.82 1.69
N ILE A 46 -2.16 -10.91 2.60
CA ILE A 46 -2.55 -12.18 3.22
C ILE A 46 -3.09 -13.15 2.17
N TRP A 47 -4.00 -12.71 1.30
CA TRP A 47 -4.53 -13.53 0.23
C TRP A 47 -3.45 -14.01 -0.75
N ALA A 48 -2.50 -13.15 -1.09
CA ALA A 48 -1.37 -13.53 -1.93
C ALA A 48 -0.52 -14.63 -1.27
N MET A 49 -0.21 -14.51 0.01
CA MET A 49 0.54 -15.53 0.75
C MET A 49 -0.25 -16.84 0.89
N GLN A 50 -1.57 -16.77 1.10
CA GLN A 50 -2.46 -17.93 1.09
C GLN A 50 -2.45 -18.65 -0.27
N ALA A 51 -2.42 -17.87 -1.37
CA ALA A 51 -2.31 -18.40 -2.73
C ALA A 51 -0.89 -18.87 -3.11
N GLY A 52 0.04 -18.86 -2.14
CA GLY A 52 1.39 -19.36 -2.33
C GLY A 52 2.35 -18.36 -2.99
N LYS A 53 2.01 -17.07 -3.06
CA LYS A 53 2.84 -16.03 -3.67
C LYS A 53 3.74 -15.36 -2.63
N HIS A 54 4.91 -14.90 -3.06
CA HIS A 54 5.70 -13.92 -2.33
C HIS A 54 5.11 -12.51 -2.52
N VAL A 55 5.36 -11.61 -1.57
CA VAL A 55 4.73 -10.29 -1.55
C VAL A 55 5.76 -9.19 -1.36
N TYR A 56 5.68 -8.17 -2.19
CA TYR A 56 6.21 -6.84 -1.91
C TYR A 56 5.02 -5.90 -1.73
N VAL A 57 4.90 -5.26 -0.58
CA VAL A 57 3.79 -4.34 -0.28
C VAL A 57 4.33 -2.95 0.01
N GLU A 58 3.75 -1.94 -0.65
CA GLU A 58 4.13 -0.54 -0.44
C GLU A 58 3.80 -0.05 0.98
N LYS A 59 4.47 1.03 1.35
CA LYS A 59 4.22 1.72 2.61
C LYS A 59 2.94 2.59 2.52
N PRO A 60 2.19 2.74 3.62
CA PRO A 60 2.29 2.00 4.88
C PRO A 60 1.91 0.54 4.69
N VAL A 61 2.61 -0.37 5.34
CA VAL A 61 2.46 -1.82 5.13
C VAL A 61 1.07 -2.36 5.51
N SER A 62 0.38 -1.67 6.40
CA SER A 62 -0.97 -1.98 6.86
C SER A 62 -1.67 -0.71 7.34
N HIS A 63 -2.97 -0.72 7.37
CA HIS A 63 -3.79 0.40 7.86
C HIS A 63 -3.84 0.42 9.40
N HIS A 64 -3.84 -0.75 10.04
CA HIS A 64 -3.86 -0.89 11.49
C HIS A 64 -2.74 -1.79 11.99
N ILE A 65 -2.31 -1.58 13.25
CA ILE A 65 -1.24 -2.38 13.89
C ILE A 65 -1.62 -3.87 13.93
N TRP A 66 -2.88 -4.18 14.22
CA TRP A 66 -3.39 -5.55 14.24
C TRP A 66 -3.26 -6.23 12.87
N GLU A 67 -3.56 -5.53 11.79
CA GLU A 67 -3.39 -6.02 10.42
C GLU A 67 -1.94 -6.39 10.12
N GLY A 68 -1.00 -5.52 10.48
CA GLY A 68 0.43 -5.79 10.33
C GLY A 68 0.85 -7.06 11.07
N ARG A 69 0.28 -7.31 12.26
CA ARG A 69 0.51 -8.57 13.01
C ARG A 69 -0.05 -9.77 12.26
N GLN A 70 -1.23 -9.67 11.66
CA GLN A 70 -1.80 -10.77 10.86
C GLN A 70 -0.97 -11.06 9.60
N MET A 71 -0.39 -10.06 8.97
CA MET A 71 0.54 -10.27 7.85
C MET A 71 1.77 -11.07 8.27
N VAL A 72 2.37 -10.74 9.42
CA VAL A 72 3.51 -11.51 9.98
C VAL A 72 3.10 -12.97 10.25
N ASN A 73 1.93 -13.17 10.84
CA ASN A 73 1.42 -14.52 11.11
C ASN A 73 1.18 -15.31 9.80
N ALA A 74 0.62 -14.67 8.78
CA ALA A 74 0.40 -15.27 7.47
C ALA A 74 1.73 -15.63 6.79
N ALA A 75 2.72 -14.73 6.79
CA ALA A 75 4.03 -14.98 6.20
C ALA A 75 4.70 -16.22 6.81
N ARG A 76 4.63 -16.36 8.14
CA ARG A 76 5.16 -17.53 8.86
C ARG A 76 4.37 -18.80 8.56
N LYS A 77 3.03 -18.72 8.63
CA LYS A 77 2.13 -19.85 8.40
C LYS A 77 2.29 -20.45 7.00
N TYR A 78 2.30 -19.59 5.99
CA TYR A 78 2.37 -20.01 4.58
C TYR A 78 3.81 -20.10 4.04
N LYS A 79 4.81 -19.81 4.88
CA LYS A 79 6.23 -19.82 4.53
C LYS A 79 6.51 -18.99 3.27
N ARG A 80 5.99 -17.77 3.23
CA ARG A 80 6.18 -16.81 2.13
C ARG A 80 6.92 -15.59 2.61
N ILE A 81 7.71 -15.00 1.71
CA ILE A 81 8.38 -13.73 1.97
C ILE A 81 7.36 -12.62 1.80
N CYS A 82 7.30 -11.72 2.78
CA CYS A 82 6.55 -10.47 2.72
C CYS A 82 7.48 -9.31 3.02
N GLN A 83 7.83 -8.55 1.99
CA GLN A 83 8.74 -7.41 2.06
C GLN A 83 7.95 -6.11 2.09
N ALA A 84 8.20 -5.27 3.09
CA ALA A 84 7.65 -3.91 3.14
C ALA A 84 8.44 -2.95 2.24
N GLY A 85 7.74 -2.07 1.54
CA GLY A 85 8.29 -1.03 0.65
C GLY A 85 8.96 0.13 1.39
N THR A 86 9.97 -0.16 2.19
CA THR A 86 10.77 0.83 2.92
C THR A 86 12.16 0.99 2.29
N GLN A 87 12.19 1.24 0.98
CA GLN A 87 13.39 1.20 0.15
C GLN A 87 14.49 2.18 0.58
N HIS A 88 14.15 3.29 1.24
CA HIS A 88 15.14 4.22 1.79
C HIS A 88 16.08 3.57 2.81
N ARG A 89 15.65 2.49 3.49
CA ARG A 89 16.50 1.72 4.40
C ARG A 89 17.64 0.99 3.68
N SER A 90 17.50 0.75 2.38
CA SER A 90 18.51 0.09 1.54
C SER A 90 19.46 1.08 0.85
N CYS A 91 19.25 2.39 1.02
CA CYS A 91 20.16 3.39 0.47
C CYS A 91 21.51 3.34 1.20
N PRO A 92 22.65 3.36 0.45
CA PRO A 92 23.97 3.18 1.05
C PRO A 92 24.33 4.22 2.12
N ALA A 93 24.02 5.50 1.89
CA ALA A 93 24.38 6.57 2.82
C ALA A 93 23.63 6.48 4.17
N PRO A 94 22.29 6.36 4.25
CA PRO A 94 21.60 6.10 5.51
C PRO A 94 22.06 4.82 6.21
N ALA A 95 22.32 3.75 5.44
CA ALA A 95 22.81 2.50 6.01
C ALA A 95 24.23 2.62 6.61
N ALA A 96 25.11 3.39 5.98
CA ALA A 96 26.44 3.67 6.52
C ALA A 96 26.33 4.52 7.80
N ALA A 97 25.53 5.61 7.78
CA ALA A 97 25.31 6.45 8.94
C ALA A 97 24.74 5.67 10.13
N ALA A 98 23.79 4.77 9.89
CA ALA A 98 23.22 3.93 10.93
C ALA A 98 24.26 2.99 11.56
N ARG A 99 25.16 2.41 10.75
CA ARG A 99 26.29 1.59 11.26
C ARG A 99 27.25 2.44 12.09
N ASP A 100 27.66 3.59 11.57
CA ASP A 100 28.59 4.48 12.28
C ASP A 100 28.05 4.92 13.64
N ILE A 101 26.74 5.17 13.74
CA ILE A 101 26.06 5.46 15.01
C ILE A 101 26.06 4.24 15.94
N ALA A 102 25.72 3.06 15.41
CA ALA A 102 25.68 1.82 16.19
C ALA A 102 27.07 1.44 16.72
N ASP A 103 28.11 1.70 15.94
CA ASP A 103 29.52 1.45 16.30
C ASP A 103 30.09 2.52 17.26
N GLY A 104 29.28 3.52 17.63
CA GLY A 104 29.66 4.56 18.56
C GLY A 104 30.63 5.63 18.02
N ARG A 105 30.81 5.70 16.68
CA ARG A 105 31.77 6.65 16.05
C ARG A 105 31.49 8.12 16.41
N TYR A 106 30.22 8.44 16.63
CA TYR A 106 29.78 9.80 16.98
C TYR A 106 29.46 9.95 18.47
N GLY A 107 29.80 8.95 19.29
CA GLY A 107 29.47 8.92 20.70
C GLY A 107 27.98 8.61 20.97
N LYS A 108 27.52 8.89 22.19
CA LYS A 108 26.14 8.60 22.60
C LYS A 108 25.15 9.59 21.96
N VAL A 109 24.14 9.06 21.29
CA VAL A 109 23.02 9.86 20.75
C VAL A 109 22.30 10.54 21.91
N GLN A 110 22.25 11.87 21.91
CA GLN A 110 21.60 12.67 22.95
C GLN A 110 20.15 12.97 22.59
N TRP A 111 19.89 13.30 21.33
CA TRP A 111 18.56 13.60 20.81
C TRP A 111 18.50 13.31 19.31
N VAL A 112 17.27 13.12 18.81
CA VAL A 112 16.97 12.93 17.39
C VAL A 112 15.91 13.93 16.98
N HIS A 113 16.16 14.66 15.90
CA HIS A 113 15.20 15.57 15.31
C HIS A 113 14.70 15.01 13.98
N CYS A 114 13.42 14.71 13.90
CA CYS A 114 12.76 14.29 12.67
C CYS A 114 11.90 15.42 12.13
N THR A 115 12.19 15.87 10.92
CA THR A 115 11.46 16.95 10.26
C THR A 115 10.71 16.41 9.04
N LYS A 116 9.40 16.65 9.01
CA LYS A 116 8.62 16.47 7.79
C LYS A 116 8.64 17.78 7.01
N LEU A 117 9.25 17.77 5.85
CA LEU A 117 9.28 18.90 4.92
C LEU A 117 8.02 18.90 4.05
N GLY A 118 7.43 20.08 3.89
CA GLY A 118 6.27 20.32 3.05
C GLY A 118 4.92 20.07 3.75
N SER A 119 4.01 21.01 3.57
CA SER A 119 2.59 20.86 3.88
C SER A 119 1.84 20.35 2.65
N ARG A 120 0.82 19.53 2.85
CA ARG A 120 -0.14 19.24 1.79
C ARG A 120 -1.24 20.28 1.81
N SER A 121 -1.58 20.81 0.66
CA SER A 121 -2.74 21.69 0.52
C SER A 121 -4.02 20.95 0.84
N SER A 122 -5.03 21.70 1.33
CA SER A 122 -6.38 21.14 1.50
C SER A 122 -6.92 20.62 0.16
N ILE A 123 -7.59 19.48 0.19
CA ILE A 123 -8.31 18.93 -0.98
C ILE A 123 -9.60 19.71 -1.30
N GLY A 124 -9.93 20.73 -0.49
CA GLY A 124 -11.15 21.52 -0.62
C GLY A 124 -12.38 20.77 -0.12
N ARG A 125 -13.53 21.32 -0.45
CA ARG A 125 -14.85 20.75 -0.16
C ARG A 125 -15.63 20.52 -1.44
N VAL A 126 -16.44 19.48 -1.47
CA VAL A 126 -17.39 19.20 -2.56
C VAL A 126 -18.82 19.29 -2.02
N ASN A 127 -19.73 19.74 -2.84
CA ASN A 127 -21.16 19.84 -2.48
C ASN A 127 -21.82 18.47 -2.69
N GLY A 128 -21.95 17.73 -1.59
CA GLY A 128 -22.56 16.40 -1.59
C GLY A 128 -21.67 15.27 -2.13
N PRO A 129 -22.19 14.04 -2.10
CA PRO A 129 -21.48 12.88 -2.61
C PRO A 129 -21.25 12.95 -4.12
N GLN A 130 -20.05 12.59 -4.54
CA GLN A 130 -19.67 12.46 -5.94
C GLN A 130 -19.89 11.03 -6.44
N LYS A 131 -20.14 10.87 -7.72
CA LYS A 131 -20.18 9.55 -8.36
C LYS A 131 -18.73 9.07 -8.62
N PRO A 132 -18.45 7.77 -8.48
CA PRO A 132 -17.18 7.25 -8.91
C PRO A 132 -17.02 7.44 -10.43
N PRO A 133 -15.78 7.55 -10.95
CA PRO A 133 -15.55 7.51 -12.39
C PRO A 133 -16.16 6.25 -13.01
N ALA A 134 -16.68 6.34 -14.24
CA ALA A 134 -17.34 5.21 -14.91
C ALA A 134 -16.39 4.02 -15.16
N SER A 135 -15.09 4.28 -15.25
CA SER A 135 -14.04 3.26 -15.39
C SER A 135 -13.80 2.45 -14.11
N VAL A 136 -14.20 2.97 -12.93
CA VAL A 136 -13.90 2.40 -11.62
C VAL A 136 -15.03 1.50 -11.14
N ASP A 137 -14.69 0.27 -10.77
CA ASP A 137 -15.54 -0.57 -9.94
C ASP A 137 -15.37 -0.17 -8.48
N TYR A 138 -16.31 0.64 -7.99
CA TYR A 138 -16.19 1.23 -6.66
C TYR A 138 -16.32 0.21 -5.52
N ASP A 139 -17.05 -0.87 -5.72
CA ASP A 139 -17.15 -1.97 -4.74
C ASP A 139 -15.80 -2.68 -4.58
N LEU A 140 -15.16 -3.03 -5.69
CA LEU A 140 -13.80 -3.59 -5.66
C LEU A 140 -12.77 -2.59 -5.14
N TRP A 141 -12.94 -1.30 -5.45
CA TRP A 141 -12.03 -0.26 -4.95
C TRP A 141 -12.14 -0.10 -3.43
N ALA A 142 -13.35 -0.03 -2.89
CA ALA A 142 -13.61 0.09 -1.45
C ALA A 142 -13.17 -1.19 -0.70
N GLY A 143 -13.43 -2.36 -1.25
CA GLY A 143 -12.96 -3.64 -0.73
C GLY A 143 -13.24 -3.86 0.74
N PRO A 144 -12.20 -4.00 1.59
CA PRO A 144 -12.37 -4.26 3.03
C PRO A 144 -12.81 -3.03 3.83
N ALA A 145 -12.72 -1.82 3.26
CA ALA A 145 -13.14 -0.60 3.94
C ALA A 145 -14.65 -0.40 3.84
N PRO A 146 -15.27 0.39 4.73
CA PRO A 146 -16.67 0.75 4.61
C PRO A 146 -16.98 1.43 3.27
N MET A 147 -18.15 1.14 2.70
CA MET A 147 -18.63 1.80 1.50
C MET A 147 -19.07 3.23 1.82
N MET A 148 -18.12 4.16 1.74
CA MET A 148 -18.32 5.56 2.09
C MET A 148 -18.72 6.40 0.87
N PRO A 149 -19.56 7.43 1.04
CA PRO A 149 -19.80 8.41 -0.01
C PRO A 149 -18.52 9.14 -0.40
N ILE A 150 -18.26 9.26 -1.70
CA ILE A 150 -17.10 9.99 -2.21
C ILE A 150 -17.31 11.48 -1.98
N LYS A 151 -16.47 12.11 -1.15
CA LYS A 151 -16.51 13.54 -0.83
C LYS A 151 -15.17 14.21 -1.14
N ARG A 152 -14.64 13.98 -2.36
CA ARG A 152 -13.37 14.53 -2.84
C ARG A 152 -13.42 14.81 -4.33
N GLN A 153 -12.62 15.75 -4.80
CA GLN A 153 -12.58 16.13 -6.22
C GLN A 153 -11.73 15.13 -7.02
N SER A 154 -10.51 14.83 -6.53
CA SER A 154 -9.64 13.85 -7.16
C SER A 154 -9.89 12.47 -6.60
N PHE A 155 -10.44 11.57 -7.41
CA PHE A 155 -10.79 10.23 -6.97
C PHE A 155 -9.55 9.43 -6.52
N HIS A 156 -8.51 9.41 -7.35
CA HIS A 156 -7.36 8.54 -7.14
C HIS A 156 -6.34 9.06 -6.15
N TYR A 157 -6.23 10.36 -5.94
CA TYR A 157 -5.20 10.90 -5.07
C TYR A 157 -5.72 11.28 -3.70
N ASP A 158 -6.90 11.88 -3.61
CA ASP A 158 -7.38 12.51 -2.38
C ASP A 158 -8.02 11.51 -1.38
N TRP A 159 -8.04 10.23 -1.70
CA TRP A 159 -8.55 9.19 -0.80
C TRP A 159 -7.76 9.11 0.52
N HIS A 160 -6.48 9.41 0.50
CA HIS A 160 -5.61 9.35 1.67
C HIS A 160 -5.97 10.38 2.77
N TRP A 161 -6.82 11.35 2.48
CA TRP A 161 -7.37 12.29 3.47
C TRP A 161 -8.56 11.72 4.25
N GLN A 162 -9.01 10.53 3.94
CA GLN A 162 -10.12 9.86 4.59
C GLN A 162 -9.60 8.65 5.37
N PHE A 163 -9.79 8.68 6.68
CA PHE A 163 -9.20 7.71 7.61
C PHE A 163 -9.52 6.25 7.25
N ASP A 164 -10.71 5.95 6.74
CA ASP A 164 -11.10 4.57 6.39
C ASP A 164 -10.32 3.99 5.20
N TRP A 165 -9.62 4.82 4.41
CA TRP A 165 -8.88 4.41 3.22
C TRP A 165 -7.40 4.78 3.27
N GLY A 166 -7.05 5.79 4.03
CA GLY A 166 -5.71 6.36 4.12
C GLY A 166 -5.16 6.41 5.54
N ASP A 167 -4.19 7.30 5.73
CA ASP A 167 -3.42 7.54 6.97
C ASP A 167 -3.32 9.04 7.31
#